data_e6e7d7de56821a7dda16d0eeb4fa05f8
#
_entry.id   e6e7d7de56821a7dda16d0eeb4fa05f8
#
_cell.length_a   1.000
_cell.length_b   1.000
_cell.length_c   1.000
_cell.angle_alpha   90.00
_cell.angle_beta   90.00
_cell.angle_gamma   90.00
#
_symmetry.space_group_name_H-M   'P 1'
#
loop_
_entity.id
_entity.type
_entity.pdbx_description
1 polymer ?
#
loop_
_entity_poly.entity_id
_entity_poly.type
_entity_poly.pdbx_seq_one_letter_code
_entity_poly.pdbx_strand_id
1 'polypeptide(L)'
;RQDVHKDATFYHGSIADYRFMTEVLRKEKVDGVIHFAAYSLVGESMTNPYKYYDNNMSGTNVLLKAMVDCGVNNIVFSSTAATYGEAQNIPILETDPTNPTNVYGETKLAMERMINWYHKAHGANYVSLRYFNVAGAHPSGVIGEKHDPETHLIPIILQVASGRREAINVFGDDYDTADGTCIRDYIHVCD
;
A
#
# COMPACT_ATOMS: atom_id res chain seq x y z
N ARG A 1 18.78 0.31 -6.05
CA ARG A 1 18.90 -0.27 -7.43
C ARG A 1 19.12 -1.78 -7.42
N GLN A 2 19.58 -2.37 -6.33
CA GLN A 2 19.81 -3.83 -6.23
C GLN A 2 18.51 -4.64 -6.31
N ASP A 3 17.38 -4.02 -5.93
CA ASP A 3 16.07 -4.66 -5.85
C ASP A 3 15.22 -4.47 -7.13
N VAL A 4 15.76 -3.78 -8.14
CA VAL A 4 15.09 -3.59 -9.44
C VAL A 4 15.49 -4.72 -10.38
N HIS A 5 14.49 -5.39 -10.96
CA HIS A 5 14.73 -6.48 -11.93
C HIS A 5 15.59 -5.95 -13.10
N LYS A 6 16.55 -6.76 -13.55
CA LYS A 6 17.53 -6.37 -14.59
C LYS A 6 16.91 -5.91 -15.92
N ASP A 7 15.72 -6.44 -16.24
CA ASP A 7 15.01 -6.13 -17.49
C ASP A 7 14.03 -4.95 -17.33
N ALA A 8 13.93 -4.35 -16.12
CA ALA A 8 13.09 -3.20 -15.88
C ALA A 8 13.86 -1.89 -16.13
N THR A 9 13.22 -0.96 -16.84
CA THR A 9 13.74 0.41 -16.99
C THR A 9 13.42 1.19 -15.72
N PHE A 10 14.45 1.68 -15.04
CA PHE A 10 14.31 2.42 -13.80
C PHE A 10 14.34 3.94 -14.03
N TYR A 11 13.30 4.61 -13.59
CA TYR A 11 13.19 6.08 -13.55
C TYR A 11 13.15 6.57 -12.12
N HIS A 12 14.00 7.49 -11.75
CA HIS A 12 14.01 8.12 -10.43
C HIS A 12 13.29 9.46 -10.48
N GLY A 13 12.12 9.54 -9.82
CA GLY A 13 11.31 10.75 -9.81
C GLY A 13 10.13 10.62 -8.84
N SER A 14 9.24 11.60 -8.85
CA SER A 14 8.04 11.64 -7.99
C SER A 14 6.77 11.46 -8.81
N ILE A 15 5.80 10.72 -8.28
CA ILE A 15 4.44 10.64 -8.85
C ILE A 15 3.71 11.99 -8.84
N ALA A 16 4.14 12.92 -7.96
CA ALA A 16 3.62 14.27 -7.90
C ALA A 16 4.20 15.21 -8.98
N ASP A 17 5.21 14.77 -9.72
CA ASP A 17 5.72 15.52 -10.86
C ASP A 17 5.00 15.14 -12.15
N TYR A 18 4.03 15.96 -12.53
CA TYR A 18 3.21 15.74 -13.73
C TYR A 18 4.03 15.63 -15.01
N ARG A 19 5.07 16.48 -15.18
CA ARG A 19 5.89 16.46 -16.39
C ARG A 19 6.71 15.18 -16.49
N PHE A 20 7.34 14.81 -15.38
CA PHE A 20 8.07 13.55 -15.27
C PHE A 20 7.15 12.35 -15.58
N MET A 21 5.96 12.28 -14.96
CA MET A 21 5.03 11.19 -15.18
C MET A 21 4.57 11.09 -16.64
N THR A 22 4.17 12.20 -17.24
CA THR A 22 3.74 12.20 -18.66
C THR A 22 4.86 11.84 -19.62
N GLU A 23 6.09 12.26 -19.34
CA GLU A 23 7.27 11.89 -20.14
C GLU A 23 7.53 10.38 -20.08
N VAL A 24 7.55 9.79 -18.89
CA VAL A 24 7.77 8.35 -18.70
C VAL A 24 6.65 7.54 -19.36
N LEU A 25 5.37 7.87 -19.09
CA LEU A 25 4.23 7.14 -19.64
C LEU A 25 4.23 7.11 -21.17
N ARG A 26 4.56 8.24 -21.82
CA ARG A 26 4.63 8.32 -23.29
C ARG A 26 5.85 7.62 -23.85
N LYS A 27 7.02 7.81 -23.25
CA LYS A 27 8.28 7.23 -23.73
C LYS A 27 8.26 5.72 -23.70
N GLU A 28 7.75 5.14 -22.62
CA GLU A 28 7.69 3.69 -22.45
C GLU A 28 6.41 3.07 -23.05
N LYS A 29 5.50 3.90 -23.60
CA LYS A 29 4.21 3.44 -24.17
C LYS A 29 3.44 2.57 -23.19
N VAL A 30 3.30 3.07 -21.97
CA VAL A 30 2.71 2.33 -20.85
C VAL A 30 1.25 2.00 -21.11
N ASP A 31 0.86 0.73 -20.98
CA ASP A 31 -0.52 0.23 -21.14
C ASP A 31 -1.31 0.22 -19.85
N GLY A 32 -0.62 0.16 -18.71
CA GLY A 32 -1.24 0.12 -17.40
C GLY A 32 -0.26 0.46 -16.28
N VAL A 33 -0.79 0.82 -15.13
CA VAL A 33 -0.03 1.20 -13.95
C VAL A 33 -0.35 0.27 -12.80
N ILE A 34 0.68 -0.22 -12.11
CA ILE A 34 0.54 -0.83 -10.78
C ILE A 34 1.02 0.21 -9.78
N HIS A 35 0.10 0.73 -8.98
CA HIS A 35 0.35 1.87 -8.10
C HIS A 35 0.60 1.42 -6.66
N PHE A 36 1.88 1.30 -6.28
CA PHE A 36 2.31 1.01 -4.91
C PHE A 36 2.82 2.25 -4.15
N ALA A 37 3.09 3.36 -4.85
CA ALA A 37 3.73 4.54 -4.26
C ALA A 37 2.82 5.23 -3.24
N ALA A 38 3.12 5.06 -1.96
CA ALA A 38 2.45 5.72 -0.85
C ALA A 38 3.30 5.64 0.42
N TYR A 39 3.09 6.54 1.37
CA TYR A 39 3.48 6.33 2.76
C TYR A 39 2.50 5.38 3.44
N SER A 40 2.99 4.45 4.26
CA SER A 40 2.19 3.33 4.81
C SER A 40 2.32 3.11 6.32
N LEU A 41 3.08 3.94 7.04
CA LEU A 41 3.27 3.80 8.48
C LEU A 41 2.07 4.39 9.24
N VAL A 42 1.21 3.52 9.77
CA VAL A 42 -0.03 3.90 10.48
C VAL A 42 0.28 4.86 11.65
N GLY A 43 1.24 4.52 12.51
CA GLY A 43 1.61 5.38 13.66
C GLY A 43 2.09 6.76 13.23
N GLU A 44 2.95 6.86 12.21
CA GLU A 44 3.41 8.14 11.67
C GLU A 44 2.26 8.95 11.09
N SER A 45 1.30 8.30 10.44
CA SER A 45 0.16 8.97 9.83
C SER A 45 -0.67 9.76 10.85
N MET A 46 -0.76 9.28 12.10
CA MET A 46 -1.50 9.93 13.18
C MET A 46 -0.77 11.16 13.74
N THR A 47 0.54 11.24 13.60
CA THR A 47 1.35 12.35 14.10
C THR A 47 1.72 13.36 13.01
N ASN A 48 1.74 12.93 11.74
CA ASN A 48 2.05 13.79 10.60
C ASN A 48 1.05 13.57 9.45
N PRO A 49 -0.22 13.93 9.61
CA PRO A 49 -1.26 13.70 8.60
C PRO A 49 -0.99 14.44 7.28
N TYR A 50 -0.42 15.65 7.33
CA TYR A 50 -0.10 16.43 6.14
C TYR A 50 0.76 15.64 5.15
N LYS A 51 1.82 14.97 5.62
CA LYS A 51 2.71 14.16 4.80
C LYS A 51 1.94 13.08 4.00
N TYR A 52 0.94 12.46 4.64
CA TYR A 52 0.13 11.40 4.04
C TYR A 52 -0.87 11.95 3.03
N TYR A 53 -1.56 13.03 3.35
CA TYR A 53 -2.48 13.66 2.40
C TYR A 53 -1.74 14.21 1.19
N ASP A 54 -0.63 14.89 1.38
CA ASP A 54 0.14 15.47 0.28
C ASP A 54 0.70 14.39 -0.64
N ASN A 55 1.43 13.42 -0.11
CA ASN A 55 2.04 12.37 -0.94
C ASN A 55 1.00 11.41 -1.52
N ASN A 56 0.12 10.85 -0.68
CA ASN A 56 -0.76 9.76 -1.11
C ASN A 56 -1.89 10.30 -2.00
N MET A 57 -2.59 11.33 -1.58
CA MET A 57 -3.74 11.86 -2.33
C MET A 57 -3.30 12.79 -3.47
N SER A 58 -2.50 13.82 -3.18
CA SER A 58 -2.08 14.78 -4.21
C SER A 58 -1.21 14.11 -5.26
N GLY A 59 -0.26 13.25 -4.86
CA GLY A 59 0.55 12.48 -5.78
C GLY A 59 -0.28 11.56 -6.68
N THR A 60 -1.25 10.83 -6.11
CA THR A 60 -2.15 9.97 -6.89
C THR A 60 -3.01 10.78 -7.86
N ASN A 61 -3.53 11.94 -7.45
CA ASN A 61 -4.30 12.80 -8.34
C ASN A 61 -3.48 13.26 -9.56
N VAL A 62 -2.22 13.61 -9.35
CA VAL A 62 -1.29 13.96 -10.44
C VAL A 62 -1.02 12.77 -11.36
N LEU A 63 -0.79 11.58 -10.80
CA LEU A 63 -0.63 10.34 -11.56
C LEU A 63 -1.86 10.06 -12.44
N LEU A 64 -3.07 10.09 -11.86
CA LEU A 64 -4.32 9.84 -12.59
C LEU A 64 -4.51 10.84 -13.73
N LYS A 65 -4.23 12.13 -13.49
CA LYS A 65 -4.26 13.14 -14.56
C LYS A 65 -3.25 12.81 -15.67
N ALA A 66 -2.02 12.44 -15.32
CA ALA A 66 -1.01 12.07 -16.30
C ALA A 66 -1.42 10.84 -17.13
N MET A 67 -2.06 9.85 -16.49
CA MET A 67 -2.59 8.66 -17.17
C MET A 67 -3.66 9.05 -18.20
N VAL A 68 -4.63 9.89 -17.82
CA VAL A 68 -5.68 10.37 -18.74
C VAL A 68 -5.07 11.10 -19.93
N ASP A 69 -4.15 12.05 -19.69
CA ASP A 69 -3.54 12.86 -20.75
C ASP A 69 -2.59 12.04 -21.67
N CYS A 70 -2.18 10.86 -21.24
CA CYS A 70 -1.38 9.91 -22.02
C CYS A 70 -2.19 8.74 -22.60
N GLY A 71 -3.49 8.64 -22.34
CA GLY A 71 -4.33 7.55 -22.81
C GLY A 71 -4.09 6.21 -22.10
N VAL A 72 -3.52 6.22 -20.90
CA VAL A 72 -3.29 5.01 -20.09
C VAL A 72 -4.54 4.73 -19.27
N ASN A 73 -5.27 3.68 -19.61
CA ASN A 73 -6.61 3.42 -19.10
C ASN A 73 -6.71 2.30 -18.07
N ASN A 74 -5.59 1.69 -17.66
CA ASN A 74 -5.62 0.57 -16.73
C ASN A 74 -4.79 0.88 -15.49
N ILE A 75 -5.37 0.65 -14.29
CA ILE A 75 -4.66 0.82 -13.02
C ILE A 75 -4.99 -0.30 -12.04
N VAL A 76 -3.97 -0.92 -11.47
CA VAL A 76 -4.07 -1.77 -10.28
C VAL A 76 -3.56 -0.96 -9.10
N PHE A 77 -4.41 -0.75 -8.11
CA PHE A 77 -4.10 0.08 -6.95
C PHE A 77 -3.89 -0.78 -5.70
N SER A 78 -2.73 -0.61 -5.07
CA SER A 78 -2.44 -1.16 -3.76
C SER A 78 -3.20 -0.36 -2.69
N SER A 79 -4.38 -0.85 -2.31
CA SER A 79 -5.14 -0.34 -1.19
C SER A 79 -4.77 -1.09 0.10
N THR A 80 -5.66 -1.15 1.09
CA THR A 80 -5.39 -1.72 2.40
C THR A 80 -6.67 -2.15 3.10
N ALA A 81 -6.61 -3.18 3.92
CA ALA A 81 -7.67 -3.54 4.85
C ALA A 81 -7.97 -2.45 5.90
N ALA A 82 -7.03 -1.53 6.16
CA ALA A 82 -7.26 -0.38 7.05
C ALA A 82 -8.40 0.54 6.61
N THR A 83 -8.88 0.43 5.36
CA THR A 83 -10.07 1.12 4.87
C THR A 83 -11.35 0.69 5.58
N TYR A 84 -11.42 -0.54 6.11
CA TYR A 84 -12.58 -1.04 6.85
C TYR A 84 -12.65 -0.49 8.28
N GLY A 85 -11.51 -0.11 8.87
CA GLY A 85 -11.44 0.28 10.28
C GLY A 85 -11.75 -0.90 11.22
N GLU A 86 -12.62 -0.68 12.20
CA GLU A 86 -13.11 -1.73 13.08
C GLU A 86 -14.15 -2.59 12.34
N ALA A 87 -13.76 -3.81 11.99
CA ALA A 87 -14.60 -4.72 11.23
C ALA A 87 -15.84 -5.13 12.03
N GLN A 88 -17.01 -5.03 11.42
CA GLN A 88 -18.28 -5.45 12.04
C GLN A 88 -18.58 -6.93 11.79
N ASN A 89 -18.06 -7.49 10.72
CA ASN A 89 -18.24 -8.87 10.31
C ASN A 89 -16.92 -9.60 10.17
N ILE A 90 -16.89 -10.88 10.54
CA ILE A 90 -15.74 -11.78 10.34
C ILE A 90 -16.29 -13.09 9.72
N PRO A 91 -15.83 -13.46 8.52
CA PRO A 91 -14.82 -12.77 7.67
C PRO A 91 -15.34 -11.46 7.08
N ILE A 92 -14.42 -10.51 6.84
CA ILE A 92 -14.73 -9.23 6.19
C ILE A 92 -15.06 -9.48 4.72
N LEU A 93 -16.14 -8.86 4.23
CA LEU A 93 -16.54 -8.90 2.83
C LEU A 93 -16.17 -7.59 2.12
N GLU A 94 -15.99 -7.64 0.81
CA GLU A 94 -15.71 -6.45 -0.01
C GLU A 94 -16.82 -5.41 0.05
N THR A 95 -18.04 -5.83 0.36
CA THR A 95 -19.24 -4.98 0.50
C THR A 95 -19.40 -4.38 1.89
N ASP A 96 -18.57 -4.77 2.86
CA ASP A 96 -18.66 -4.25 4.22
C ASP A 96 -18.35 -2.75 4.26
N PRO A 97 -18.96 -2.02 5.22
CA PRO A 97 -18.74 -0.60 5.37
C PRO A 97 -17.24 -0.25 5.54
N THR A 98 -16.83 0.83 4.92
CA THR A 98 -15.48 1.38 5.07
C THR A 98 -15.53 2.58 6.03
N ASN A 99 -14.81 2.48 7.15
CA ASN A 99 -14.72 3.52 8.17
C ASN A 99 -13.31 3.53 8.81
N PRO A 100 -12.30 4.06 8.13
CA PRO A 100 -10.93 4.07 8.60
C PRO A 100 -10.80 4.72 9.98
N THR A 101 -9.93 4.17 10.82
CA THR A 101 -9.63 4.69 12.17
C THR A 101 -8.30 5.41 12.25
N ASN A 102 -7.60 5.56 11.11
CA ASN A 102 -6.32 6.25 11.04
C ASN A 102 -6.15 6.97 9.70
N VAL A 103 -5.25 7.96 9.68
CA VAL A 103 -5.01 8.81 8.50
C VAL A 103 -4.50 8.02 7.29
N TYR A 104 -3.66 7.01 7.50
CA TYR A 104 -3.22 6.15 6.41
C TYR A 104 -4.40 5.46 5.71
N GLY A 105 -5.26 4.79 6.48
CA GLY A 105 -6.47 4.14 5.95
C GLY A 105 -7.41 5.13 5.25
N GLU A 106 -7.60 6.33 5.84
CA GLU A 106 -8.41 7.40 5.24
C GLU A 106 -7.84 7.84 3.89
N THR A 107 -6.52 8.08 3.79
CA THR A 107 -5.91 8.47 2.50
C THR A 107 -6.04 7.37 1.46
N LYS A 108 -5.90 6.09 1.83
CA LYS A 108 -6.10 4.97 0.89
C LYS A 108 -7.54 4.87 0.41
N LEU A 109 -8.52 5.02 1.30
CA LEU A 109 -9.94 5.04 0.92
C LEU A 109 -10.26 6.23 0.01
N ALA A 110 -9.71 7.40 0.30
CA ALA A 110 -9.87 8.57 -0.56
C ALA A 110 -9.27 8.34 -1.96
N MET A 111 -8.12 7.68 -2.06
CA MET A 111 -7.51 7.28 -3.34
C MET A 111 -8.42 6.31 -4.12
N GLU A 112 -9.03 5.29 -3.46
CA GLU A 112 -10.02 4.41 -4.11
C GLU A 112 -11.20 5.21 -4.70
N ARG A 113 -11.73 6.17 -3.91
CA ARG A 113 -12.82 7.05 -4.35
C ARG A 113 -12.41 7.93 -5.52
N MET A 114 -11.19 8.47 -5.51
CA MET A 114 -10.63 9.24 -6.63
C MET A 114 -10.56 8.39 -7.90
N ILE A 115 -9.99 7.19 -7.82
CA ILE A 115 -9.85 6.26 -8.95
C ILE A 115 -11.24 5.91 -9.53
N ASN A 116 -12.24 5.66 -8.67
CA ASN A 116 -13.61 5.40 -9.10
C ASN A 116 -14.24 6.61 -9.85
N TRP A 117 -13.95 7.84 -9.43
CA TRP A 117 -14.40 9.02 -10.17
C TRP A 117 -13.69 9.19 -11.50
N TYR A 118 -12.40 8.86 -11.59
CA TYR A 118 -11.68 8.83 -12.87
C TYR A 118 -12.22 7.75 -13.81
N HIS A 119 -12.58 6.57 -13.27
CA HIS A 119 -13.30 5.55 -14.03
C HIS A 119 -14.61 6.10 -14.62
N LYS A 120 -15.46 6.72 -13.81
CA LYS A 120 -16.75 7.27 -14.26
C LYS A 120 -16.59 8.39 -15.28
N ALA A 121 -15.57 9.24 -15.14
CA ALA A 121 -15.36 10.40 -15.99
C ALA A 121 -14.63 10.06 -17.31
N HIS A 122 -13.71 9.12 -17.28
CA HIS A 122 -12.78 8.86 -18.39
C HIS A 122 -12.78 7.40 -18.86
N GLY A 123 -13.55 6.50 -18.25
CA GLY A 123 -13.64 5.10 -18.65
C GLY A 123 -12.40 4.26 -18.25
N ALA A 124 -11.57 4.73 -17.31
CA ALA A 124 -10.40 3.99 -16.85
C ALA A 124 -10.82 2.69 -16.15
N ASN A 125 -10.17 1.58 -16.49
CA ASN A 125 -10.33 0.31 -15.79
C ASN A 125 -9.47 0.30 -14.52
N TYR A 126 -10.01 -0.21 -13.41
CA TYR A 126 -9.23 -0.29 -12.20
C TYR A 126 -9.55 -1.52 -11.35
N VAL A 127 -8.57 -1.93 -10.55
CA VAL A 127 -8.72 -2.89 -9.46
C VAL A 127 -8.06 -2.27 -8.22
N SER A 128 -8.79 -2.23 -7.10
CA SER A 128 -8.25 -1.83 -5.79
C SER A 128 -8.09 -3.05 -4.92
N LEU A 129 -6.85 -3.40 -4.58
CA LEU A 129 -6.51 -4.57 -3.77
C LEU A 129 -6.35 -4.15 -2.31
N ARG A 130 -7.30 -4.54 -1.46
CA ARG A 130 -7.29 -4.25 -0.01
C ARG A 130 -6.51 -5.33 0.72
N TYR A 131 -5.18 -5.22 0.68
CA TYR A 131 -4.30 -6.17 1.37
C TYR A 131 -4.48 -6.11 2.87
N PHE A 132 -4.44 -7.28 3.50
CA PHE A 132 -4.25 -7.46 4.94
C PHE A 132 -2.74 -7.46 5.24
N ASN A 133 -2.21 -8.51 5.85
CA ASN A 133 -0.77 -8.57 6.16
C ASN A 133 -0.06 -9.45 5.14
N VAL A 134 0.67 -8.85 4.23
CA VAL A 134 1.53 -9.59 3.30
C VAL A 134 2.79 -10.05 4.04
N ALA A 135 3.16 -11.30 3.91
CA ALA A 135 4.31 -11.88 4.58
C ALA A 135 5.07 -12.88 3.69
N GLY A 136 6.23 -13.30 4.14
CA GLY A 136 7.08 -14.27 3.45
C GLY A 136 8.11 -13.64 2.53
N ALA A 137 8.89 -14.50 1.87
CA ALA A 137 9.91 -14.10 0.93
C ALA A 137 9.82 -14.95 -0.35
N HIS A 138 10.31 -14.40 -1.46
CA HIS A 138 10.33 -15.12 -2.72
C HIS A 138 11.23 -16.39 -2.61
N PRO A 139 10.81 -17.56 -3.15
CA PRO A 139 11.53 -18.83 -3.03
C PRO A 139 12.98 -18.81 -3.55
N SER A 140 13.31 -17.85 -4.44
CA SER A 140 14.68 -17.66 -4.93
C SER A 140 15.68 -17.28 -3.84
N GLY A 141 15.21 -16.79 -2.68
CA GLY A 141 16.07 -16.24 -1.62
C GLY A 141 16.79 -14.92 -1.96
N VAL A 142 16.51 -14.34 -3.14
CA VAL A 142 17.15 -13.11 -3.63
C VAL A 142 16.36 -11.88 -3.23
N ILE A 143 15.04 -12.01 -3.12
CA ILE A 143 14.11 -10.91 -2.80
C ILE A 143 13.40 -11.25 -1.50
N GLY A 144 13.38 -10.30 -0.57
CA GLY A 144 12.70 -10.39 0.71
C GLY A 144 12.29 -9.03 1.23
N GLU A 145 11.58 -9.02 2.34
CA GLU A 145 11.14 -7.82 3.01
C GLU A 145 12.33 -7.09 3.66
N LYS A 146 12.41 -5.76 3.44
CA LYS A 146 13.44 -4.90 4.02
C LYS A 146 12.89 -3.51 4.26
N HIS A 147 12.55 -3.23 5.49
CA HIS A 147 12.09 -1.91 5.95
C HIS A 147 13.09 -1.29 6.91
N ASP A 148 13.17 0.05 6.90
CA ASP A 148 13.94 0.84 7.85
C ASP A 148 13.15 2.11 8.20
N PRO A 149 12.59 2.23 9.42
CA PRO A 149 12.58 1.21 10.49
C PRO A 149 11.68 0.00 10.19
N GLU A 150 12.05 -1.18 10.70
CA GLU A 150 11.21 -2.37 10.62
C GLU A 150 10.14 -2.36 11.71
N THR A 151 8.88 -2.51 11.30
CA THR A 151 7.71 -2.44 12.19
C THR A 151 6.78 -3.66 12.08
N HIS A 152 7.05 -4.58 11.13
CA HIS A 152 6.21 -5.74 10.90
C HIS A 152 6.56 -6.90 11.82
N LEU A 153 5.54 -7.61 12.29
CA LEU A 153 5.66 -8.64 13.32
C LEU A 153 6.66 -9.75 12.95
N ILE A 154 6.49 -10.37 11.78
CA ILE A 154 7.31 -11.52 11.37
C ILE A 154 8.80 -11.16 11.25
N PRO A 155 9.19 -10.08 10.53
CA PRO A 155 10.59 -9.64 10.50
C PRO A 155 11.16 -9.30 11.87
N ILE A 156 10.38 -8.70 12.77
CA ILE A 156 10.82 -8.39 14.13
C ILE A 156 11.12 -9.67 14.91
N ILE A 157 10.23 -10.67 14.84
CA ILE A 157 10.45 -11.98 15.48
C ILE A 157 11.75 -12.61 14.94
N LEU A 158 11.95 -12.58 13.63
CA LEU A 158 13.16 -13.12 13.00
C LEU A 158 14.44 -12.36 13.39
N GLN A 159 14.35 -11.03 13.61
CA GLN A 159 15.46 -10.24 14.13
C GLN A 159 15.83 -10.66 15.56
N VAL A 160 14.84 -10.93 16.42
CA VAL A 160 15.10 -11.45 17.78
C VAL A 160 15.71 -12.85 17.70
N ALA A 161 15.12 -13.77 16.93
CA ALA A 161 15.63 -15.13 16.77
C ALA A 161 17.06 -15.17 16.23
N SER A 162 17.44 -14.21 15.38
CA SER A 162 18.81 -14.09 14.83
C SER A 162 19.78 -13.26 15.69
N GLY A 163 19.36 -12.81 16.88
CA GLY A 163 20.18 -11.99 17.78
C GLY A 163 20.44 -10.56 17.31
N ARG A 164 19.75 -10.08 16.28
CA ARG A 164 19.84 -8.70 15.78
C ARG A 164 19.00 -7.73 16.59
N ARG A 165 18.07 -8.23 17.40
CA ARG A 165 17.22 -7.48 18.30
C ARG A 165 17.15 -8.21 19.64
N GLU A 166 17.11 -7.47 20.75
CA GLU A 166 17.13 -8.04 22.09
C GLU A 166 15.80 -8.73 22.43
N ALA A 167 14.68 -8.07 22.15
CA ALA A 167 13.35 -8.56 22.48
C ALA A 167 12.26 -8.02 21.54
N ILE A 168 11.13 -8.69 21.54
CA ILE A 168 9.87 -8.20 21.00
C ILE A 168 9.04 -7.58 22.10
N ASN A 169 8.35 -6.47 21.82
CA ASN A 169 7.42 -5.85 22.74
C ASN A 169 5.98 -6.33 22.47
N VAL A 170 5.29 -6.72 23.51
CA VAL A 170 3.84 -6.94 23.50
C VAL A 170 3.18 -5.65 23.98
N PHE A 171 2.34 -5.03 23.16
CA PHE A 171 1.75 -3.72 23.43
C PHE A 171 0.38 -3.78 24.12
N GLY A 172 -0.15 -4.97 24.34
CA GLY A 172 -1.41 -5.21 25.05
C GLY A 172 -1.86 -6.66 24.88
N ASP A 173 -2.72 -7.10 25.77
CA ASP A 173 -3.31 -8.43 25.84
C ASP A 173 -4.80 -8.38 26.24
N ASP A 174 -5.45 -7.25 25.95
CA ASP A 174 -6.80 -6.90 26.37
C ASP A 174 -7.83 -6.90 25.22
N TYR A 175 -7.49 -7.50 24.07
CA TYR A 175 -8.44 -7.72 23.01
C TYR A 175 -9.51 -8.78 23.41
N ASP A 176 -10.74 -8.60 22.95
CA ASP A 176 -11.82 -9.57 23.13
C ASP A 176 -11.63 -10.81 22.23
N THR A 177 -10.61 -11.60 22.57
CA THR A 177 -10.17 -12.82 21.88
C THR A 177 -9.78 -13.87 22.92
N ALA A 178 -9.69 -15.14 22.52
CA ALA A 178 -9.43 -16.24 23.45
C ALA A 178 -8.08 -16.12 24.21
N ASP A 179 -7.10 -15.43 23.63
CA ASP A 179 -5.76 -15.25 24.19
C ASP A 179 -5.42 -13.76 24.47
N GLY A 180 -6.39 -12.85 24.31
CA GLY A 180 -6.20 -11.43 24.51
C GLY A 180 -5.40 -10.72 23.41
N THR A 181 -4.99 -11.43 22.34
CA THR A 181 -4.22 -10.85 21.25
C THR A 181 -5.12 -10.45 20.07
N CYS A 182 -4.63 -9.55 19.22
CA CYS A 182 -5.36 -9.12 18.03
C CYS A 182 -5.36 -10.21 16.94
N ILE A 183 -6.53 -10.44 16.32
CA ILE A 183 -6.66 -11.30 15.15
C ILE A 183 -6.06 -10.61 13.93
N ARG A 184 -5.25 -11.34 13.15
CA ARG A 184 -4.66 -10.86 11.89
C ARG A 184 -4.80 -11.92 10.82
N ASP A 185 -5.01 -11.48 9.58
CA ASP A 185 -5.01 -12.30 8.39
C ASP A 185 -3.71 -12.09 7.61
N TYR A 186 -3.10 -13.17 7.14
CA TYR A 186 -1.84 -13.16 6.42
C TYR A 186 -2.00 -13.80 5.05
N ILE A 187 -1.37 -13.17 4.04
CA ILE A 187 -1.23 -13.70 2.69
C ILE A 187 0.26 -13.82 2.36
N HIS A 188 0.65 -14.91 1.72
CA HIS A 188 2.03 -15.05 1.31
C HIS A 188 2.34 -14.17 0.09
N VAL A 189 3.55 -13.59 0.03
CA VAL A 189 3.95 -12.67 -1.04
C VAL A 189 3.89 -13.26 -2.45
N CYS A 190 3.85 -14.59 -2.57
CA CYS A 190 3.72 -15.28 -3.87
C CYS A 190 2.26 -15.54 -4.30
N ASP A 191 1.28 -15.27 -3.44
CA ASP A 191 -0.14 -15.44 -3.75
C ASP A 191 -0.71 -14.16 -4.35
#